data_616ba9657e512751b29d5f228c48b6fb
#
_entry.id   616ba9657e512751b29d5f228c48b6fb
#
_cell.length_a   1.000
_cell.length_b   1.000
_cell.length_c   1.000
_cell.angle_alpha   90.00
_cell.angle_beta   90.00
_cell.angle_gamma   90.00
#
_symmetry.space_group_name_H-M   'P 1'
#
loop_
_entity.id
_entity.type
_entity.pdbx_description
1 polymer ?
#
loop_
_entity_poly.entity_id
_entity_poly.type
_entity_poly.pdbx_seq_one_letter_code
_entity_poly.pdbx_strand_id
1 'polypeptide(L)'
;VTHGVGLPSDSVFLPGLDPAGPLFNGKPHQDRLDPSDAQFVDVIHSDTDALGYKEPLGNIDFYPNGGLDQPGCPKTILGGFQYFKCDHQRSVYLYLSSLRESCTITAYPCDSYQDYRNGKCVSCGTSQKESCPLLGYYADNWKDHLRGKDPPMTKAFFDTAEESPFCMYHYFVDIITWNKNVRRGDITIKLRDKAGNTTESKINHEPTTFQKYHQVSLLARFNQDLDKVAAISLMFSTGSLIGPRYKLRILRMKLRSLAHPERPQLCRYDLVLMENVETVFQPILCPELQL
;
A
#
# COMPACT_ATOMS: atom_id res chain seq x y z
N VAL A 1 -25.05 2.19 -2.82
CA VAL A 1 -26.20 1.96 -1.92
C VAL A 1 -26.89 0.71 -2.41
N THR A 2 -26.44 -0.43 -1.93
CA THR A 2 -27.20 -1.67 -2.10
C THR A 2 -28.19 -1.76 -0.96
N HIS A 3 -29.44 -1.39 -1.19
CA HIS A 3 -30.54 -1.87 -0.37
C HIS A 3 -30.59 -3.38 -0.52
N GLY A 4 -30.77 -4.12 0.59
CA GLY A 4 -30.97 -5.55 0.58
C GLY A 4 -32.21 -5.96 -0.20
N VAL A 5 -32.09 -5.95 -1.51
CA VAL A 5 -32.96 -6.63 -2.42
C VAL A 5 -32.26 -7.95 -2.65
N GLY A 6 -32.89 -9.05 -2.24
CA GLY A 6 -32.39 -10.38 -2.53
C GLY A 6 -32.03 -10.48 -4.01
N LEU A 7 -30.74 -10.35 -4.32
CA LEU A 7 -30.24 -10.65 -5.65
C LEU A 7 -30.46 -12.15 -5.87
N PRO A 8 -30.79 -12.59 -7.08
CA PRO A 8 -30.83 -14.01 -7.38
C PRO A 8 -29.51 -14.64 -6.93
N SER A 9 -29.57 -15.78 -6.26
CA SER A 9 -28.41 -16.59 -5.83
C SER A 9 -27.44 -16.96 -6.97
N ASP A 10 -27.76 -16.58 -8.19
CA ASP A 10 -27.01 -16.81 -9.42
C ASP A 10 -26.10 -15.64 -9.82
N SER A 11 -26.04 -14.54 -9.03
CA SER A 11 -25.07 -13.46 -9.27
C SER A 11 -23.66 -14.00 -9.12
N VAL A 12 -22.86 -13.90 -10.19
CA VAL A 12 -21.50 -14.43 -10.22
C VAL A 12 -20.56 -13.53 -9.40
N PHE A 13 -20.81 -12.22 -9.41
CA PHE A 13 -19.92 -11.20 -8.83
C PHE A 13 -20.73 -10.02 -8.28
N LEU A 14 -20.39 -9.58 -7.06
CA LEU A 14 -21.04 -8.47 -6.36
C LEU A 14 -20.02 -7.53 -5.73
N PRO A 15 -19.75 -6.34 -6.30
CA PRO A 15 -18.91 -5.35 -5.68
C PRO A 15 -19.67 -4.51 -4.65
N GLY A 16 -19.14 -4.39 -3.43
CA GLY A 16 -19.58 -3.46 -2.40
C GLY A 16 -18.73 -2.20 -2.42
N LEU A 17 -19.33 -1.04 -2.69
CA LEU A 17 -18.61 0.24 -2.74
C LEU A 17 -18.89 1.06 -1.48
N ASP A 18 -18.03 0.94 -0.49
CA ASP A 18 -18.13 1.52 0.85
C ASP A 18 -19.52 1.31 1.46
N PRO A 19 -19.92 0.06 1.73
CA PRO A 19 -21.24 -0.26 2.26
C PRO A 19 -21.53 0.53 3.53
N ALA A 20 -22.78 0.99 3.70
CA ALA A 20 -23.16 1.84 4.81
C ALA A 20 -22.93 1.18 6.18
N GLY A 21 -22.24 1.90 7.08
CA GLY A 21 -22.06 1.51 8.49
C GLY A 21 -23.25 1.87 9.36
N PRO A 22 -23.70 3.15 9.39
CA PRO A 22 -24.85 3.56 10.20
C PRO A 22 -26.10 2.74 9.87
N LEU A 23 -26.82 2.29 10.89
CA LEU A 23 -28.00 1.41 10.83
C LEU A 23 -27.72 -0.06 10.47
N PHE A 24 -26.55 -0.40 9.93
CA PHE A 24 -26.18 -1.78 9.61
C PHE A 24 -25.19 -2.39 10.60
N ASN A 25 -24.47 -1.56 11.37
CA ASN A 25 -23.56 -2.03 12.42
C ASN A 25 -24.31 -2.93 13.44
N GLY A 26 -23.76 -4.13 13.66
CA GLY A 26 -24.36 -5.10 14.58
C GLY A 26 -25.58 -5.84 14.04
N LYS A 27 -25.99 -5.60 12.80
CA LYS A 27 -27.06 -6.38 12.16
C LYS A 27 -26.57 -7.77 11.79
N PRO A 28 -27.45 -8.78 11.83
CA PRO A 28 -27.13 -10.13 11.34
C PRO A 28 -26.85 -10.09 9.83
N HIS A 29 -26.14 -11.10 9.32
CA HIS A 29 -25.75 -11.17 7.91
C HIS A 29 -26.92 -11.13 6.93
N GLN A 30 -28.11 -11.58 7.32
CA GLN A 30 -29.32 -11.50 6.49
C GLN A 30 -29.81 -10.06 6.22
N ASP A 31 -29.43 -9.10 7.06
CA ASP A 31 -29.84 -7.69 6.99
C ASP A 31 -28.74 -6.76 6.50
N ARG A 32 -27.59 -7.28 6.07
CA ARG A 32 -26.45 -6.53 5.55
C ARG A 32 -25.74 -7.32 4.45
N LEU A 33 -24.80 -6.68 3.76
CA LEU A 33 -23.92 -7.37 2.80
C LEU A 33 -23.14 -8.50 3.49
N ASP A 34 -23.05 -9.65 2.82
CA ASP A 34 -22.41 -10.87 3.33
C ASP A 34 -21.72 -11.66 2.19
N PRO A 35 -20.66 -12.44 2.45
CA PRO A 35 -19.99 -13.23 1.42
C PRO A 35 -20.89 -14.25 0.69
N SER A 36 -22.04 -14.61 1.29
CA SER A 36 -23.01 -15.54 0.70
C SER A 36 -24.00 -14.91 -0.28
N ASP A 37 -23.97 -13.57 -0.44
CA ASP A 37 -24.88 -12.85 -1.33
C ASP A 37 -24.59 -13.05 -2.83
N ALA A 38 -23.39 -13.56 -3.16
CA ALA A 38 -22.98 -13.91 -4.52
C ALA A 38 -21.92 -15.02 -4.51
N GLN A 39 -21.56 -15.53 -5.70
CA GLN A 39 -20.44 -16.50 -5.81
C GLN A 39 -19.08 -15.87 -5.42
N PHE A 40 -18.97 -14.56 -5.58
CA PHE A 40 -17.83 -13.79 -5.14
C PHE A 40 -18.28 -12.36 -4.79
N VAL A 41 -17.98 -11.95 -3.56
CA VAL A 41 -18.26 -10.60 -3.05
C VAL A 41 -16.92 -9.92 -2.75
N ASP A 42 -16.66 -8.78 -3.38
CA ASP A 42 -15.57 -7.89 -3.03
C ASP A 42 -16.08 -6.57 -2.47
N VAL A 43 -15.35 -6.00 -1.54
CA VAL A 43 -15.77 -4.76 -0.88
C VAL A 43 -14.62 -3.76 -0.86
N ILE A 44 -14.89 -2.50 -1.18
CA ILE A 44 -13.96 -1.38 -1.03
C ILE A 44 -14.42 -0.54 0.14
N HIS A 45 -13.63 -0.52 1.22
CA HIS A 45 -13.87 0.27 2.43
C HIS A 45 -13.05 1.55 2.39
N SER A 46 -13.67 2.69 2.15
CA SER A 46 -12.94 3.96 2.00
C SER A 46 -13.26 5.03 3.05
N ASP A 47 -14.28 4.79 3.92
CA ASP A 47 -14.75 5.76 4.92
C ASP A 47 -15.25 5.04 6.19
N THR A 48 -14.44 4.15 6.75
CA THR A 48 -14.85 3.24 7.84
C THR A 48 -15.00 3.91 9.21
N ASP A 49 -14.59 5.15 9.36
CA ASP A 49 -14.74 5.95 10.58
C ASP A 49 -15.93 6.92 10.53
N ALA A 50 -16.63 7.00 9.39
CA ALA A 50 -17.81 7.86 9.26
C ALA A 50 -19.02 7.12 8.65
N LEU A 51 -19.12 7.04 7.33
CA LEU A 51 -20.29 6.50 6.63
C LEU A 51 -20.19 5.01 6.30
N GLY A 52 -18.96 4.50 6.12
CA GLY A 52 -18.69 3.13 5.71
C GLY A 52 -18.79 2.11 6.84
N TYR A 53 -19.06 0.87 6.48
CA TYR A 53 -18.99 -0.28 7.38
C TYR A 53 -17.53 -0.67 7.61
N LYS A 54 -17.15 -0.90 8.86
CA LYS A 54 -15.74 -1.10 9.24
C LYS A 54 -15.25 -2.53 9.06
N GLU A 55 -16.09 -3.48 9.46
CA GLU A 55 -15.70 -4.90 9.48
C GLU A 55 -15.76 -5.50 8.08
N PRO A 56 -15.03 -6.60 7.82
CA PRO A 56 -15.12 -7.32 6.55
C PRO A 56 -16.54 -7.78 6.25
N LEU A 57 -16.94 -7.65 4.99
CA LEU A 57 -18.27 -8.02 4.47
C LEU A 57 -18.19 -8.92 3.25
N GLY A 58 -17.02 -9.06 2.63
CA GLY A 58 -16.83 -9.78 1.38
C GLY A 58 -15.95 -11.03 1.52
N ASN A 59 -15.73 -11.71 0.41
CA ASN A 59 -14.68 -12.71 0.28
C ASN A 59 -13.31 -12.04 0.27
N ILE A 60 -13.23 -10.83 -0.31
CA ILE A 60 -12.09 -9.94 -0.21
C ILE A 60 -12.55 -8.52 0.13
N ASP A 61 -11.90 -7.91 1.09
CA ASP A 61 -12.19 -6.58 1.59
C ASP A 61 -10.96 -5.68 1.38
N PHE A 62 -11.10 -4.70 0.52
CA PHE A 62 -10.05 -3.74 0.16
C PHE A 62 -10.13 -2.50 1.02
N TYR A 63 -9.02 -2.11 1.64
CA TYR A 63 -8.90 -0.93 2.50
C TYR A 63 -7.89 0.06 1.91
N PRO A 64 -8.29 0.90 0.94
CA PRO A 64 -7.42 1.96 0.42
C PRO A 64 -7.02 2.92 1.53
N ASN A 65 -5.69 3.19 1.65
CA ASN A 65 -5.13 4.10 2.66
C ASN A 65 -5.56 3.77 4.11
N GLY A 66 -5.82 2.49 4.37
CA GLY A 66 -6.30 2.00 5.67
C GLY A 66 -7.82 2.07 5.86
N GLY A 67 -8.57 2.50 4.84
CA GLY A 67 -10.04 2.58 4.87
C GLY A 67 -10.60 3.80 5.61
N LEU A 68 -9.76 4.76 5.95
CA LEU A 68 -10.12 5.98 6.69
C LEU A 68 -10.09 7.21 5.77
N ASP A 69 -9.23 8.20 6.12
CA ASP A 69 -8.99 9.39 5.30
C ASP A 69 -8.39 9.04 3.92
N GLN A 70 -8.95 9.57 2.86
CA GLN A 70 -8.44 9.38 1.50
C GLN A 70 -7.62 10.58 1.03
N PRO A 71 -6.49 10.38 0.33
CA PRO A 71 -5.69 11.47 -0.21
C PRO A 71 -6.52 12.42 -1.07
N GLY A 72 -6.30 13.74 -0.89
CA GLY A 72 -7.05 14.79 -1.60
C GLY A 72 -8.42 15.11 -1.02
N CYS A 73 -8.91 14.35 -0.04
CA CYS A 73 -10.14 14.67 0.68
C CYS A 73 -9.91 15.64 1.83
N PRO A 74 -10.87 16.54 2.13
CA PRO A 74 -10.77 17.44 3.28
C PRO A 74 -10.72 16.66 4.60
N LYS A 75 -9.77 17.00 5.47
CA LYS A 75 -9.61 16.34 6.79
C LYS A 75 -10.36 17.02 7.92
N THR A 76 -11.07 18.08 7.63
CA THR A 76 -11.78 18.86 8.65
C THR A 76 -13.15 19.27 8.15
N ILE A 77 -14.09 19.48 9.09
CA ILE A 77 -15.45 19.96 8.84
C ILE A 77 -15.49 21.30 8.07
N LEU A 78 -14.39 22.06 8.07
CA LEU A 78 -14.27 23.27 7.26
C LEU A 78 -14.32 23.00 5.76
N GLY A 79 -14.11 21.76 5.32
CA GLY A 79 -14.35 21.30 3.96
C GLY A 79 -15.82 21.26 3.54
N GLY A 80 -16.74 21.58 4.45
CA GLY A 80 -18.19 21.60 4.18
C GLY A 80 -18.73 20.22 3.81
N PHE A 81 -19.65 20.18 2.86
CA PHE A 81 -20.31 18.93 2.45
C PHE A 81 -19.33 17.89 1.86
N GLN A 82 -18.20 18.32 1.29
CA GLN A 82 -17.17 17.42 0.78
C GLN A 82 -16.48 16.62 1.89
N TYR A 83 -16.33 17.17 3.08
CA TYR A 83 -15.81 16.45 4.24
C TYR A 83 -16.60 15.17 4.55
N PHE A 84 -17.92 15.20 4.39
CA PHE A 84 -18.78 14.06 4.71
C PHE A 84 -18.88 13.01 3.61
N LYS A 85 -18.58 13.36 2.37
CA LYS A 85 -18.83 12.45 1.24
C LYS A 85 -17.59 12.07 0.43
N CYS A 86 -16.49 12.82 0.53
CA CYS A 86 -15.33 12.64 -0.32
C CYS A 86 -14.72 11.25 -0.14
N ASP A 87 -14.45 10.86 1.11
CA ASP A 87 -13.88 9.54 1.43
C ASP A 87 -14.83 8.42 1.02
N HIS A 88 -16.12 8.57 1.31
CA HIS A 88 -17.17 7.62 0.91
C HIS A 88 -17.23 7.42 -0.61
N GLN A 89 -17.20 8.49 -1.39
CA GLN A 89 -17.23 8.44 -2.85
C GLN A 89 -15.93 7.89 -3.47
N ARG A 90 -14.82 7.87 -2.73
CA ARG A 90 -13.55 7.36 -3.23
C ARG A 90 -13.67 5.91 -3.68
N SER A 91 -14.45 5.07 -3.02
CA SER A 91 -14.70 3.68 -3.42
C SER A 91 -15.25 3.58 -4.85
N VAL A 92 -16.19 4.46 -5.20
CA VAL A 92 -16.76 4.52 -6.57
C VAL A 92 -15.70 4.92 -7.59
N TYR A 93 -14.91 5.96 -7.29
CA TYR A 93 -13.86 6.43 -8.21
C TYR A 93 -12.75 5.40 -8.40
N LEU A 94 -12.39 4.67 -7.37
CA LEU A 94 -11.43 3.57 -7.44
C LEU A 94 -11.95 2.43 -8.30
N TYR A 95 -13.21 2.04 -8.12
CA TYR A 95 -13.83 1.03 -8.97
C TYR A 95 -13.90 1.47 -10.43
N LEU A 96 -14.31 2.71 -10.71
CA LEU A 96 -14.31 3.27 -12.07
C LEU A 96 -12.91 3.34 -12.69
N SER A 97 -11.88 3.60 -11.87
CA SER A 97 -10.48 3.58 -12.32
C SER A 97 -10.07 2.19 -12.77
N SER A 98 -10.51 1.14 -12.08
CA SER A 98 -10.21 -0.25 -12.47
C SER A 98 -10.81 -0.66 -13.81
N LEU A 99 -11.92 -0.03 -14.22
CA LEU A 99 -12.56 -0.26 -15.52
C LEU A 99 -11.83 0.41 -16.70
N ARG A 100 -11.04 1.45 -16.42
CA ARG A 100 -10.40 2.28 -17.47
C ARG A 100 -9.02 1.77 -17.91
N GLU A 101 -8.52 0.73 -17.29
CA GLU A 101 -7.20 0.10 -17.58
C GLU A 101 -6.01 1.07 -17.67
N SER A 102 -6.16 2.30 -17.16
CA SER A 102 -5.08 3.30 -17.18
C SER A 102 -3.89 2.91 -16.30
N CYS A 103 -4.15 2.13 -15.26
CA CYS A 103 -3.17 1.48 -14.42
C CYS A 103 -3.84 0.39 -13.58
N THR A 104 -3.08 -0.58 -13.13
CA THR A 104 -3.56 -1.67 -12.27
C THR A 104 -3.26 -1.36 -10.83
N ILE A 105 -4.30 -1.33 -9.99
CA ILE A 105 -4.15 -1.16 -8.55
C ILE A 105 -4.00 -2.54 -7.90
N THR A 106 -2.79 -2.84 -7.46
CA THR A 106 -2.47 -4.08 -6.73
C THR A 106 -2.68 -3.85 -5.25
N ALA A 107 -3.39 -4.78 -4.58
CA ALA A 107 -3.58 -4.79 -3.15
C ALA A 107 -2.80 -5.94 -2.50
N TYR A 108 -2.49 -5.80 -1.22
CA TYR A 108 -1.65 -6.73 -0.48
C TYR A 108 -2.44 -7.35 0.69
N PRO A 109 -2.66 -8.69 0.68
CA PRO A 109 -3.31 -9.40 1.78
C PRO A 109 -2.52 -9.24 3.07
N CYS A 110 -3.12 -8.61 4.08
CA CYS A 110 -2.49 -8.31 5.37
C CYS A 110 -3.53 -8.37 6.49
N ASP A 111 -3.07 -8.61 7.72
CA ASP A 111 -3.93 -8.59 8.90
C ASP A 111 -4.32 -7.15 9.30
N SER A 112 -3.41 -6.20 9.06
CA SER A 112 -3.61 -4.79 9.38
C SER A 112 -2.94 -3.86 8.39
N TYR A 113 -3.44 -2.62 8.31
CA TYR A 113 -2.80 -1.55 7.53
C TYR A 113 -1.38 -1.22 8.04
N GLN A 114 -1.16 -1.35 9.35
CA GLN A 114 0.16 -1.16 9.95
C GLN A 114 1.17 -2.20 9.45
N ASP A 115 0.78 -3.48 9.34
CA ASP A 115 1.66 -4.53 8.83
C ASP A 115 1.97 -4.33 7.35
N TYR A 116 0.98 -3.91 6.55
CA TYR A 116 1.19 -3.49 5.18
C TYR A 116 2.20 -2.34 5.09
N ARG A 117 2.01 -1.26 5.87
CA ARG A 117 2.90 -0.08 5.88
C ARG A 117 4.33 -0.44 6.31
N ASN A 118 4.49 -1.41 7.17
CA ASN A 118 5.78 -1.94 7.61
C ASN A 118 6.38 -2.98 6.65
N GLY A 119 5.73 -3.25 5.51
CA GLY A 119 6.21 -4.19 4.50
C GLY A 119 6.22 -5.66 4.93
N LYS A 120 5.48 -6.03 5.99
CA LYS A 120 5.50 -7.41 6.53
C LYS A 120 4.78 -8.43 5.66
N CYS A 121 3.82 -8.01 4.86
CA CYS A 121 2.89 -8.85 4.12
C CYS A 121 2.80 -8.50 2.62
N VAL A 122 3.88 -7.99 2.04
CA VAL A 122 3.95 -7.61 0.62
C VAL A 122 4.64 -8.67 -0.24
N SER A 123 4.58 -9.93 0.17
CA SER A 123 5.26 -11.05 -0.50
C SER A 123 4.51 -11.61 -1.70
N CYS A 124 3.21 -11.37 -1.83
CA CYS A 124 2.48 -11.75 -3.04
C CYS A 124 3.12 -11.07 -4.26
N GLY A 125 3.17 -11.79 -5.38
CA GLY A 125 3.87 -11.32 -6.59
C GLY A 125 5.40 -11.50 -6.56
N THR A 126 5.99 -11.96 -5.45
CA THR A 126 7.44 -12.22 -5.37
C THR A 126 7.83 -13.61 -5.82
N SER A 127 6.87 -14.53 -5.85
CA SER A 127 7.01 -15.86 -6.44
C SER A 127 6.07 -15.98 -7.63
N GLN A 128 6.45 -16.72 -8.66
CA GLN A 128 5.58 -16.99 -9.83
C GLN A 128 4.28 -17.73 -9.48
N LYS A 129 4.12 -18.16 -8.22
CA LYS A 129 2.99 -18.98 -7.75
C LYS A 129 1.91 -18.17 -6.99
N GLU A 130 2.21 -16.96 -6.55
CA GLU A 130 1.27 -16.17 -5.73
C GLU A 130 1.06 -14.79 -6.34
N SER A 131 -0.02 -14.59 -7.09
CA SER A 131 -0.44 -13.28 -7.55
C SER A 131 -1.05 -12.47 -6.40
N CYS A 132 -0.81 -11.16 -6.40
CA CYS A 132 -1.55 -10.25 -5.53
C CYS A 132 -2.95 -10.00 -6.09
N PRO A 133 -3.97 -9.78 -5.24
CA PRO A 133 -5.29 -9.40 -5.71
C PRO A 133 -5.26 -8.01 -6.37
N LEU A 134 -6.08 -7.85 -7.40
CA LEU A 134 -6.30 -6.58 -8.09
C LEU A 134 -7.58 -5.94 -7.60
N LEU A 135 -7.57 -4.63 -7.43
CA LEU A 135 -8.75 -3.88 -7.03
C LEU A 135 -9.79 -3.82 -8.15
N GLY A 136 -11.07 -3.93 -7.79
CA GLY A 136 -12.21 -3.61 -8.63
C GLY A 136 -12.57 -4.70 -9.63
N TYR A 137 -12.75 -4.36 -10.91
CA TYR A 137 -13.36 -5.24 -11.91
C TYR A 137 -12.69 -6.62 -12.04
N TYR A 138 -11.40 -6.72 -11.80
CA TYR A 138 -10.65 -7.98 -11.90
C TYR A 138 -10.41 -8.69 -10.56
N ALA A 139 -11.09 -8.27 -9.49
CA ALA A 139 -10.91 -8.84 -8.15
C ALA A 139 -11.23 -10.34 -8.09
N ASP A 140 -12.20 -10.80 -8.85
CA ASP A 140 -12.64 -12.19 -8.91
C ASP A 140 -11.59 -13.15 -9.50
N ASN A 141 -10.60 -12.66 -10.23
CA ASN A 141 -9.48 -13.47 -10.71
C ASN A 141 -8.67 -14.06 -9.56
N TRP A 142 -8.81 -13.51 -8.36
CA TRP A 142 -8.11 -13.97 -7.16
C TRP A 142 -8.90 -14.99 -6.32
N LYS A 143 -10.13 -15.32 -6.72
CA LYS A 143 -11.04 -16.23 -5.97
C LYS A 143 -10.44 -17.60 -5.64
N ASP A 144 -9.60 -18.14 -6.53
CA ASP A 144 -9.00 -19.46 -6.31
C ASP A 144 -8.02 -19.48 -5.13
N HIS A 145 -7.45 -18.33 -4.74
CA HIS A 145 -6.57 -18.19 -3.59
C HIS A 145 -7.34 -18.23 -2.25
N LEU A 146 -8.66 -18.09 -2.29
CA LEU A 146 -9.53 -18.21 -1.11
C LEU A 146 -9.96 -19.65 -0.84
N ARG A 147 -9.77 -20.56 -1.80
CA ARG A 147 -10.12 -21.98 -1.64
C ARG A 147 -9.28 -22.60 -0.52
N GLY A 148 -9.96 -23.20 0.46
CA GLY A 148 -9.32 -23.83 1.62
C GLY A 148 -9.01 -22.89 2.78
N LYS A 149 -9.37 -21.61 2.68
CA LYS A 149 -9.38 -20.69 3.84
C LYS A 149 -10.71 -20.84 4.60
N ASP A 150 -10.63 -20.84 5.92
CA ASP A 150 -11.78 -20.82 6.81
C ASP A 150 -11.58 -19.75 7.90
N PRO A 151 -12.36 -18.64 7.90
CA PRO A 151 -13.33 -18.24 6.88
C PRO A 151 -12.69 -17.84 5.55
N PRO A 152 -13.41 -17.97 4.40
CA PRO A 152 -12.91 -17.59 3.08
C PRO A 152 -12.96 -16.06 2.88
N MET A 153 -12.33 -15.34 3.78
CA MET A 153 -12.31 -13.88 3.84
C MET A 153 -10.87 -13.39 3.91
N THR A 154 -10.57 -12.30 3.24
CA THR A 154 -9.23 -11.72 3.23
C THR A 154 -9.32 -10.19 3.22
N LYS A 155 -8.59 -9.54 4.12
CA LYS A 155 -8.35 -8.09 4.07
C LYS A 155 -7.15 -7.80 3.18
N ALA A 156 -7.25 -6.83 2.30
CA ALA A 156 -6.16 -6.39 1.45
C ALA A 156 -6.00 -4.87 1.52
N PHE A 157 -4.76 -4.43 1.61
CA PHE A 157 -4.41 -3.02 1.80
C PHE A 157 -3.57 -2.50 0.65
N PHE A 158 -3.71 -1.23 0.34
CA PHE A 158 -2.91 -0.50 -0.63
C PHE A 158 -3.04 1.00 -0.39
N ASP A 159 -2.11 1.77 -0.92
CA ASP A 159 -2.19 3.23 -0.91
C ASP A 159 -2.53 3.75 -2.30
N THR A 160 -3.18 4.91 -2.34
CA THR A 160 -3.59 5.57 -3.57
C THR A 160 -3.00 6.98 -3.67
N ALA A 161 -2.85 7.46 -4.90
CA ALA A 161 -2.61 8.87 -5.16
C ALA A 161 -3.86 9.71 -4.87
N GLU A 162 -3.68 11.02 -4.81
CA GLU A 162 -4.74 11.99 -4.59
C GLU A 162 -5.69 12.09 -5.78
N GLU A 163 -5.15 12.01 -6.99
CA GLU A 163 -5.85 12.21 -8.25
C GLU A 163 -5.98 10.92 -9.07
N SER A 164 -7.03 10.86 -9.92
CA SER A 164 -7.21 9.78 -10.89
C SER A 164 -5.99 9.69 -11.84
N PRO A 165 -5.54 8.48 -12.16
CA PRO A 165 -6.13 7.15 -11.93
C PRO A 165 -5.85 6.52 -10.56
N PHE A 166 -5.36 7.24 -9.58
CA PHE A 166 -5.11 6.84 -8.18
C PHE A 166 -3.99 5.83 -7.98
N CYS A 167 -3.30 5.39 -9.00
CA CYS A 167 -2.25 4.38 -8.89
C CYS A 167 -1.03 4.90 -8.14
N MET A 168 -0.49 4.02 -7.31
CA MET A 168 0.83 4.18 -6.72
C MET A 168 1.70 2.97 -7.04
N TYR A 169 2.99 3.24 -7.20
CA TYR A 169 3.99 2.25 -7.54
C TYR A 169 4.81 1.91 -6.31
N HIS A 170 4.72 0.64 -5.88
CA HIS A 170 5.32 0.18 -4.65
C HIS A 170 6.69 -0.43 -4.89
N TYR A 171 7.63 -0.10 -3.99
CA TYR A 171 8.96 -0.66 -3.96
C TYR A 171 9.28 -1.15 -2.56
N PHE A 172 9.90 -2.31 -2.49
CA PHE A 172 10.42 -2.86 -1.26
C PHE A 172 11.87 -2.42 -1.07
N VAL A 173 12.17 -1.85 0.10
CA VAL A 173 13.47 -1.29 0.44
C VAL A 173 14.03 -2.04 1.64
N ASP A 174 15.08 -2.82 1.42
CA ASP A 174 15.81 -3.51 2.49
C ASP A 174 17.06 -2.72 2.85
N ILE A 175 17.24 -2.42 4.13
CA ILE A 175 18.38 -1.68 4.66
C ILE A 175 19.03 -2.48 5.77
N ILE A 176 20.33 -2.73 5.65
CA ILE A 176 21.17 -3.25 6.74
C ILE A 176 22.13 -2.15 7.16
N THR A 177 22.21 -1.87 8.47
CA THR A 177 23.08 -0.84 9.02
C THR A 177 24.21 -1.43 9.85
N TRP A 178 25.29 -0.64 10.06
CA TRP A 178 26.45 -1.04 10.89
C TRP A 178 26.89 0.04 11.88
N ASN A 179 25.95 0.83 12.34
CA ASN A 179 26.21 1.83 13.37
C ASN A 179 26.64 1.19 14.69
N LYS A 180 27.60 1.81 15.38
CA LYS A 180 27.99 1.39 16.73
C LYS A 180 26.81 1.47 17.71
N ASN A 181 26.05 2.55 17.63
CA ASN A 181 24.87 2.80 18.47
C ASN A 181 23.60 2.69 17.63
N VAL A 182 22.50 2.29 18.25
CA VAL A 182 21.16 2.29 17.65
C VAL A 182 20.83 3.69 17.15
N ARG A 183 20.20 3.76 15.99
CA ARG A 183 19.62 4.98 15.41
C ARG A 183 18.14 4.82 15.24
N ARG A 184 17.39 5.88 15.47
CA ARG A 184 15.96 5.93 15.22
C ARG A 184 15.64 7.15 14.38
N GLY A 185 14.82 6.98 13.35
CA GLY A 185 14.45 8.08 12.47
C GLY A 185 13.73 7.62 11.23
N ASP A 186 13.49 8.59 10.36
CA ASP A 186 12.80 8.43 9.09
C ASP A 186 13.80 8.39 7.94
N ILE A 187 13.44 7.68 6.88
CA ILE A 187 14.17 7.72 5.61
C ILE A 187 13.22 8.21 4.52
N THR A 188 13.68 9.18 3.75
CA THR A 188 13.08 9.60 2.49
C THR A 188 13.93 9.06 1.36
N ILE A 189 13.30 8.46 0.36
CA ILE A 189 13.93 7.96 -0.85
C ILE A 189 13.41 8.74 -2.06
N LYS A 190 14.32 9.16 -2.94
CA LYS A 190 13.99 9.77 -4.21
C LYS A 190 14.63 8.97 -5.33
N LEU A 191 13.87 8.66 -6.35
CA LEU A 191 14.33 8.01 -7.58
C LEU A 191 14.42 9.03 -8.69
N ARG A 192 15.41 8.89 -9.55
CA ARG A 192 15.61 9.73 -10.74
C ARG A 192 15.95 8.86 -11.94
N ASP A 193 15.33 9.10 -13.09
CA ASP A 193 15.64 8.48 -14.36
C ASP A 193 16.74 9.26 -15.12
N LYS A 194 17.13 8.76 -16.30
CA LYS A 194 18.11 9.43 -17.18
C LYS A 194 17.58 10.71 -17.81
N ALA A 195 16.28 10.86 -17.95
CA ALA A 195 15.64 12.06 -18.51
C ALA A 195 15.52 13.19 -17.48
N GLY A 196 15.80 12.89 -16.20
CA GLY A 196 15.72 13.86 -15.10
C GLY A 196 14.36 13.83 -14.36
N ASN A 197 13.44 12.97 -14.73
CA ASN A 197 12.19 12.79 -13.99
C ASN A 197 12.49 12.25 -12.60
N THR A 198 11.79 12.75 -11.60
CA THR A 198 12.00 12.37 -10.20
C THR A 198 10.69 12.01 -9.51
N THR A 199 10.77 11.05 -8.59
CA THR A 199 9.67 10.69 -7.70
C THR A 199 10.22 10.43 -6.30
N GLU A 200 9.47 10.78 -5.27
CA GLU A 200 9.92 10.74 -3.88
C GLU A 200 8.91 10.06 -2.96
N SER A 201 9.39 9.36 -1.96
CA SER A 201 8.60 8.71 -0.93
C SER A 201 9.29 8.79 0.44
N LYS A 202 8.54 9.19 1.47
CA LYS A 202 8.90 8.89 2.85
C LYS A 202 8.53 7.43 3.10
N ILE A 203 9.54 6.58 3.33
CA ILE A 203 9.35 5.13 3.29
C ILE A 203 8.90 4.51 4.61
N ASN A 204 8.96 5.24 5.70
CA ASN A 204 8.44 4.75 6.98
C ASN A 204 7.34 5.67 7.51
N HIS A 205 6.30 5.06 8.04
CA HIS A 205 5.17 5.79 8.63
C HIS A 205 5.54 6.36 9.99
N GLU A 206 6.26 5.57 10.79
CA GLU A 206 6.79 5.95 12.09
C GLU A 206 8.31 5.84 12.09
N PRO A 207 9.02 6.62 12.95
CA PRO A 207 10.46 6.55 13.03
C PRO A 207 10.96 5.14 13.31
N THR A 208 11.74 4.60 12.38
CA THR A 208 12.24 3.23 12.41
C THR A 208 13.53 3.14 13.24
N THR A 209 13.69 2.01 13.93
CA THR A 209 14.89 1.70 14.71
C THR A 209 15.87 0.90 13.86
N PHE A 210 17.08 1.44 13.67
CA PHE A 210 18.18 0.82 12.93
C PHE A 210 19.23 0.29 13.89
N GLN A 211 19.30 -1.04 14.01
CA GLN A 211 20.28 -1.76 14.84
C GLN A 211 21.39 -2.33 13.96
N LYS A 212 22.59 -2.47 14.53
CA LYS A 212 23.75 -3.00 13.83
C LYS A 212 23.47 -4.41 13.30
N TYR A 213 23.70 -4.60 11.99
CA TYR A 213 23.51 -5.85 11.23
C TYR A 213 22.08 -6.40 11.18
N HIS A 214 21.10 -5.67 11.69
CA HIS A 214 19.70 -6.03 11.50
C HIS A 214 19.20 -5.49 10.17
N GLN A 215 18.46 -6.31 9.43
CA GLN A 215 17.76 -5.89 8.25
C GLN A 215 16.44 -5.21 8.66
N VAL A 216 16.23 -4.04 8.11
CA VAL A 216 14.95 -3.32 8.18
C VAL A 216 14.36 -3.33 6.78
N SER A 217 13.14 -3.81 6.68
CA SER A 217 12.38 -3.84 5.43
C SER A 217 11.28 -2.78 5.47
N LEU A 218 11.22 -1.94 4.45
CA LEU A 218 10.34 -0.78 4.37
C LEU A 218 9.63 -0.75 3.02
N LEU A 219 8.45 -0.14 2.99
CA LEU A 219 7.63 0.02 1.78
C LEU A 219 7.70 1.46 1.28
N ALA A 220 8.33 1.67 0.12
CA ALA A 220 8.28 2.94 -0.59
C ALA A 220 7.10 2.96 -1.57
N ARG A 221 6.48 4.12 -1.73
CA ARG A 221 5.30 4.34 -2.55
C ARG A 221 5.49 5.60 -3.38
N PHE A 222 5.44 5.45 -4.69
CA PHE A 222 5.66 6.54 -5.62
C PHE A 222 4.41 6.77 -6.47
N ASN A 223 4.14 8.02 -6.79
CA ASN A 223 3.04 8.43 -7.67
C ASN A 223 3.38 8.32 -9.16
N GLN A 224 4.63 8.02 -9.48
CA GLN A 224 5.12 7.85 -10.84
C GLN A 224 6.01 6.62 -10.94
N ASP A 225 5.81 5.82 -11.99
CA ASP A 225 6.70 4.71 -12.31
C ASP A 225 7.89 5.22 -13.14
N LEU A 226 9.10 4.90 -12.68
CA LEU A 226 10.33 5.16 -13.42
C LEU A 226 10.90 3.83 -13.91
N ASP A 227 10.76 3.56 -15.22
CA ASP A 227 11.19 2.30 -15.82
C ASP A 227 12.68 2.02 -15.60
N LYS A 228 13.53 3.05 -15.72
CA LYS A 228 14.99 2.94 -15.59
C LYS A 228 15.53 3.93 -14.58
N VAL A 229 15.69 3.50 -13.35
CA VAL A 229 16.29 4.30 -12.28
C VAL A 229 17.77 4.50 -12.55
N ALA A 230 18.18 5.75 -12.79
CA ALA A 230 19.58 6.14 -13.04
C ALA A 230 20.29 6.59 -11.76
N ALA A 231 19.57 7.21 -10.84
CA ALA A 231 20.11 7.62 -9.55
C ALA A 231 19.06 7.47 -8.45
N ILE A 232 19.55 7.18 -7.26
CA ILE A 232 18.76 7.14 -6.03
C ILE A 232 19.36 8.15 -5.06
N SER A 233 18.51 8.85 -4.33
CA SER A 233 18.97 9.60 -3.16
C SER A 233 18.23 9.14 -1.90
N LEU A 234 18.94 9.16 -0.78
CA LEU A 234 18.41 8.88 0.54
C LEU A 234 18.68 10.08 1.45
N MET A 235 17.70 10.38 2.29
CA MET A 235 17.83 11.35 3.37
C MET A 235 17.35 10.70 4.67
N PHE A 236 18.19 10.75 5.71
CA PHE A 236 17.87 10.29 7.05
C PHE A 236 17.53 11.48 7.95
N SER A 237 16.44 11.38 8.71
CA SER A 237 16.05 12.42 9.68
C SER A 237 15.58 11.81 10.98
N THR A 238 16.02 12.37 12.12
CA THR A 238 15.49 11.98 13.44
C THR A 238 14.27 12.80 13.84
N GLY A 239 13.92 13.83 13.05
CA GLY A 239 12.86 14.79 13.38
C GLY A 239 13.29 15.84 14.42
N SER A 240 14.51 15.75 14.97
CA SER A 240 15.02 16.74 15.91
C SER A 240 15.55 17.98 15.19
N LEU A 241 15.11 19.14 15.63
CA LEU A 241 15.61 20.43 15.13
C LEU A 241 16.83 20.92 15.89
N ILE A 242 17.05 20.43 17.12
CA ILE A 242 18.09 20.86 18.04
C ILE A 242 18.86 19.63 18.53
N GLY A 243 20.18 19.73 18.60
CA GLY A 243 21.04 18.67 19.13
C GLY A 243 22.12 18.20 18.15
N PRO A 244 22.88 17.16 18.54
CA PRO A 244 23.94 16.62 17.70
C PRO A 244 23.36 16.00 16.43
N ARG A 245 24.02 16.22 15.29
CA ARG A 245 23.65 15.57 14.04
C ARG A 245 24.19 14.16 13.98
N TYR A 246 23.32 13.22 13.65
CA TYR A 246 23.67 11.80 13.59
C TYR A 246 24.05 11.35 12.19
N LYS A 247 24.79 10.24 12.15
CA LYS A 247 25.13 9.53 10.92
C LYS A 247 24.41 8.19 10.93
N LEU A 248 23.79 7.85 9.81
CA LEU A 248 23.30 6.50 9.56
C LEU A 248 24.24 5.83 8.55
N ARG A 249 24.92 4.78 9.02
CA ARG A 249 25.84 4.00 8.18
C ARG A 249 25.10 2.78 7.64
N ILE A 250 24.91 2.76 6.32
CA ILE A 250 24.23 1.68 5.62
C ILE A 250 25.28 0.73 5.04
N LEU A 251 25.27 -0.50 5.51
CA LEU A 251 26.11 -1.57 4.97
C LEU A 251 25.61 -2.02 3.60
N ARG A 252 24.29 -2.20 3.47
CA ARG A 252 23.62 -2.59 2.24
C ARG A 252 22.23 -1.94 2.17
N MET A 253 21.90 -1.39 1.02
CA MET A 253 20.55 -1.04 0.63
C MET A 253 20.20 -1.85 -0.61
N LYS A 254 18.96 -2.36 -0.66
CA LYS A 254 18.39 -3.11 -1.77
C LYS A 254 17.02 -2.53 -2.09
N LEU A 255 16.76 -2.27 -3.36
CA LEU A 255 15.49 -1.76 -3.87
C LEU A 255 14.92 -2.74 -4.89
N ARG A 256 13.64 -3.10 -4.71
CA ARG A 256 12.90 -4.00 -5.60
C ARG A 256 11.53 -3.43 -5.90
N SER A 257 11.17 -3.36 -7.20
CA SER A 257 9.80 -3.04 -7.60
C SER A 257 8.85 -4.17 -7.23
N LEU A 258 7.70 -3.85 -6.65
CA LEU A 258 6.62 -4.80 -6.40
C LEU A 258 5.60 -4.78 -7.54
N ALA A 259 5.41 -3.63 -8.20
CA ALA A 259 4.56 -3.51 -9.37
C ALA A 259 5.16 -4.23 -10.61
N HIS A 260 6.50 -4.27 -10.66
CA HIS A 260 7.27 -4.86 -11.76
C HIS A 260 8.36 -5.80 -11.22
N PRO A 261 7.98 -6.98 -10.72
CA PRO A 261 8.93 -7.92 -10.11
C PRO A 261 9.96 -8.49 -11.11
N GLU A 262 9.69 -8.41 -12.41
CA GLU A 262 10.59 -8.78 -13.50
C GLU A 262 11.78 -7.82 -13.65
N ARG A 263 11.69 -6.61 -13.14
CA ARG A 263 12.79 -5.64 -13.19
C ARG A 263 13.93 -6.04 -12.26
N PRO A 264 15.18 -5.82 -12.66
CA PRO A 264 16.33 -6.18 -11.85
C PRO A 264 16.35 -5.40 -10.53
N GLN A 265 16.77 -6.07 -9.48
CA GLN A 265 16.92 -5.46 -8.17
C GLN A 265 18.14 -4.54 -8.15
N LEU A 266 18.00 -3.39 -7.49
CA LEU A 266 19.03 -2.38 -7.39
C LEU A 266 19.66 -2.37 -5.99
N CYS A 267 20.97 -2.34 -5.92
CA CYS A 267 21.74 -2.37 -4.70
C CYS A 267 22.69 -1.16 -4.57
N ARG A 268 23.02 -0.84 -3.31
CA ARG A 268 24.15 0.02 -2.95
C ARG A 268 24.74 -0.45 -1.63
N TYR A 269 26.05 -0.33 -1.51
CA TYR A 269 26.82 -0.75 -0.34
C TYR A 269 27.61 0.43 0.24
N ASP A 270 27.91 0.37 1.53
CA ASP A 270 28.81 1.28 2.24
C ASP A 270 28.45 2.78 2.09
N LEU A 271 27.17 3.11 2.33
CA LEU A 271 26.71 4.48 2.35
C LEU A 271 26.77 5.08 3.76
N VAL A 272 27.12 6.34 3.83
CA VAL A 272 27.01 7.14 5.05
C VAL A 272 26.06 8.29 4.80
N LEU A 273 24.89 8.24 5.44
CA LEU A 273 23.95 9.36 5.42
C LEU A 273 24.22 10.29 6.59
N MET A 274 24.40 11.55 6.30
CA MET A 274 24.39 12.61 7.30
C MET A 274 22.92 13.01 7.55
N GLU A 275 22.57 13.23 8.81
CA GLU A 275 21.23 13.64 9.18
C GLU A 275 20.80 14.92 8.45
N ASN A 276 19.59 14.89 7.84
CA ASN A 276 19.00 15.98 7.06
C ASN A 276 19.83 16.40 5.83
N VAL A 277 20.67 15.53 5.31
CA VAL A 277 21.43 15.76 4.07
C VAL A 277 21.02 14.71 3.04
N GLU A 278 20.58 15.17 1.88
CA GLU A 278 20.28 14.29 0.75
C GLU A 278 21.60 13.73 0.19
N THR A 279 21.71 12.40 0.16
CA THR A 279 22.86 11.69 -0.38
C THR A 279 22.47 11.00 -1.67
N VAL A 280 23.01 11.45 -2.79
CA VAL A 280 22.75 10.93 -4.14
C VAL A 280 23.78 9.91 -4.53
N PHE A 281 23.36 8.80 -5.15
CA PHE A 281 24.25 7.76 -5.65
C PHE A 281 23.66 7.06 -6.88
N GLN A 282 24.52 6.43 -7.65
CA GLN A 282 24.12 5.53 -8.73
C GLN A 282 23.99 4.10 -8.14
N PRO A 283 22.84 3.45 -8.32
CA PRO A 283 22.69 2.07 -7.91
C PRO A 283 23.46 1.13 -8.85
N ILE A 284 23.76 -0.05 -8.35
CA ILE A 284 24.27 -1.16 -9.15
C ILE A 284 23.23 -2.30 -9.15
N LEU A 285 23.32 -3.20 -10.09
CA LEU A 285 22.53 -4.43 -10.03
C LEU A 285 22.94 -5.24 -8.81
N CYS A 286 21.95 -5.78 -8.10
CA CYS A 286 22.28 -6.67 -6.98
C CYS A 286 22.98 -7.92 -7.53
N PRO A 287 24.11 -8.37 -6.92
CA PRO A 287 24.71 -9.63 -7.29
C PRO A 287 23.70 -10.76 -7.05
N GLU A 288 23.57 -11.65 -8.02
CA GLU A 288 22.83 -12.90 -7.84
C GLU A 288 23.55 -13.69 -6.75
N LEU A 289 22.80 -14.06 -5.69
CA LEU A 289 23.32 -15.02 -4.73
C LEU A 289 23.51 -16.34 -5.49
N GLN A 290 24.75 -16.69 -5.79
CA GLN A 290 25.08 -18.07 -6.15
C GLN A 290 24.77 -18.91 -4.90
N LEU A 291 23.63 -19.62 -4.94
CA LEU A 291 23.25 -20.67 -3.99
C LEU A 291 24.12 -21.89 -4.18
#